data_36d86c9c2b86dfa4f788272854e8e36d
#
_entry.id   36d86c9c2b86dfa4f788272854e8e36d
#
_cell.length_a   1.000
_cell.length_b   1.000
_cell.length_c   1.000
_cell.angle_alpha   90.00
_cell.angle_beta   90.00
_cell.angle_gamma   90.00
#
_symmetry.space_group_name_H-M   'P 1'
#
loop_
_entity.id
_entity.type
_entity.pdbx_description
1 polymer ?
#
loop_
_entity_poly.entity_id
_entity_poly.type
_entity_poly.pdbx_seq_one_letter_code
_entity_poly.pdbx_strand_id
1 'polypeptide(L)'
;MYYFVDADFDKLWKPVTSEYKRFTLPFPTDEELIAHEKRLGVKLPASYIELATASQNGGLLKRNGVPICDEARNVIRYVKINYISPIGHIEPEYTYLNQICDCPSLFYNIPDLVVIGENWDADYEFFVLNYRDCGADGEPTVEFITRKSKRGDADEPVSGDWRYINEKFYWEMTAAVANTFDEFVKQLVVMPKPVPFDFAVAKEQLKQAAQEAFRQIVKTYGEEEIISFGLYVDDEGTMVAGAANTKSHLDELVAKDPSQKEYFTYCINEWCCDAPCALHLFDPICRELSVHSRALGTENKIIRFRDKLIQLCVEILAELKAEGFFAKEYHLPILLNVDISNGVLSMSKAKKIRASLQ
;
A
#
# COMPACT_ATOMS: atom_id res chain seq x y z
N MET A 1 -27.01 -11.24 -27.48
CA MET A 1 -27.41 -10.89 -26.07
C MET A 1 -26.58 -9.68 -25.72
N TYR A 2 -27.18 -8.59 -25.26
CA TYR A 2 -26.41 -7.42 -24.84
C TYR A 2 -26.08 -7.55 -23.35
N TYR A 3 -24.81 -7.37 -23.00
CA TYR A 3 -24.34 -7.43 -21.62
C TYR A 3 -24.62 -6.12 -20.88
N PHE A 4 -24.60 -4.99 -21.62
CA PHE A 4 -24.79 -3.66 -21.06
C PHE A 4 -26.02 -2.99 -21.66
N VAL A 5 -26.62 -2.13 -20.85
CA VAL A 5 -27.62 -1.16 -21.28
C VAL A 5 -27.00 0.26 -21.22
N ASP A 6 -27.60 1.24 -21.92
CA ASP A 6 -27.05 2.60 -21.95
C ASP A 6 -26.74 3.19 -20.58
N ALA A 7 -27.54 2.85 -19.55
CA ALA A 7 -27.32 3.30 -18.19
C ALA A 7 -26.01 2.81 -17.57
N ASP A 8 -25.48 1.67 -18.02
CA ASP A 8 -24.20 1.13 -17.51
C ASP A 8 -23.01 1.96 -17.96
N PHE A 9 -23.12 2.62 -19.10
CA PHE A 9 -22.10 3.50 -19.67
C PHE A 9 -22.23 4.95 -19.18
N ASP A 10 -23.38 5.34 -18.62
CA ASP A 10 -23.58 6.70 -18.12
C ASP A 10 -22.54 7.01 -17.04
N LYS A 11 -21.76 8.05 -17.31
CA LYS A 11 -20.70 8.51 -16.43
C LYS A 11 -19.61 7.46 -16.11
N LEU A 12 -19.48 6.38 -16.90
CA LEU A 12 -18.39 5.40 -16.74
C LEU A 12 -17.03 6.04 -17.04
N TRP A 13 -16.95 6.76 -18.16
CA TRP A 13 -15.69 7.29 -18.67
C TRP A 13 -15.43 8.74 -18.30
N LYS A 14 -14.15 9.09 -18.18
CA LYS A 14 -13.71 10.49 -18.20
C LYS A 14 -13.67 10.98 -19.64
N PRO A 15 -13.88 12.30 -19.89
CA PRO A 15 -13.68 12.88 -21.19
C PRO A 15 -12.27 12.61 -21.72
N VAL A 16 -12.16 12.25 -23.00
CA VAL A 16 -10.86 12.05 -23.65
C VAL A 16 -10.21 13.42 -23.86
N THR A 17 -9.08 13.65 -23.21
CA THR A 17 -8.25 14.83 -23.36
C THR A 17 -6.97 14.49 -24.12
N SER A 18 -6.24 15.50 -24.60
CA SER A 18 -4.95 15.29 -25.28
C SER A 18 -3.95 14.50 -24.42
N GLU A 19 -3.95 14.72 -23.11
CA GLU A 19 -3.09 14.04 -22.15
C GLU A 19 -3.41 12.54 -22.00
N TYR A 20 -4.69 12.17 -22.10
CA TYR A 20 -5.17 10.82 -21.87
C TYR A 20 -5.60 10.07 -23.13
N LYS A 21 -5.40 10.70 -24.30
CA LYS A 21 -5.76 10.11 -25.60
C LYS A 21 -5.13 8.73 -25.83
N ARG A 22 -3.94 8.48 -25.27
CA ARG A 22 -3.21 7.22 -25.36
C ARG A 22 -3.93 6.01 -24.76
N PHE A 23 -4.88 6.24 -23.84
CA PHE A 23 -5.64 5.16 -23.19
C PHE A 23 -6.92 4.78 -23.93
N THR A 24 -7.23 5.50 -25.01
CA THR A 24 -8.45 5.28 -25.82
C THR A 24 -8.03 5.09 -27.26
N LEU A 25 -8.39 3.94 -27.83
CA LEU A 25 -8.17 3.64 -29.23
C LEU A 25 -9.47 3.80 -30.03
N PRO A 26 -9.41 3.87 -31.37
CA PRO A 26 -10.59 3.68 -32.23
C PRO A 26 -11.29 2.36 -31.90
N PHE A 27 -12.54 2.21 -32.31
CA PHE A 27 -13.23 0.92 -32.23
C PHE A 27 -12.44 -0.14 -32.98
N PRO A 28 -12.19 -1.32 -32.39
CA PRO A 28 -11.40 -2.35 -33.03
C PRO A 28 -12.13 -2.96 -34.21
N THR A 29 -11.39 -3.27 -35.27
CA THR A 29 -11.87 -4.13 -36.36
C THR A 29 -11.83 -5.60 -35.95
N ASP A 30 -12.50 -6.47 -36.68
CA ASP A 30 -12.47 -7.93 -36.46
C ASP A 30 -11.03 -8.47 -36.57
N GLU A 31 -10.24 -7.97 -37.52
CA GLU A 31 -8.84 -8.35 -37.70
C GLU A 31 -7.98 -7.94 -36.50
N GLU A 32 -8.18 -6.73 -35.98
CA GLU A 32 -7.47 -6.23 -34.78
C GLU A 32 -7.84 -7.04 -33.54
N LEU A 33 -9.12 -7.41 -33.38
CA LEU A 33 -9.58 -8.27 -32.30
C LEU A 33 -8.92 -9.65 -32.37
N ILE A 34 -8.95 -10.29 -33.54
CA ILE A 34 -8.32 -11.61 -33.74
C ILE A 34 -6.82 -11.55 -33.47
N ALA A 35 -6.13 -10.52 -33.96
CA ALA A 35 -4.70 -10.31 -33.71
C ALA A 35 -4.39 -10.11 -32.23
N HIS A 36 -5.26 -9.38 -31.52
CA HIS A 36 -5.11 -9.11 -30.08
C HIS A 36 -5.28 -10.39 -29.26
N GLU A 37 -6.35 -11.15 -29.48
CA GLU A 37 -6.60 -12.45 -28.83
C GLU A 37 -5.47 -13.45 -29.10
N LYS A 38 -5.00 -13.53 -30.35
CA LYS A 38 -3.85 -14.39 -30.71
C LYS A 38 -2.58 -14.01 -29.95
N ARG A 39 -2.34 -12.70 -29.74
CA ARG A 39 -1.20 -12.21 -28.96
C ARG A 39 -1.32 -12.56 -27.50
N LEU A 40 -2.52 -12.45 -26.93
CA LEU A 40 -2.80 -12.79 -25.53
C LEU A 40 -2.83 -14.29 -25.27
N GLY A 41 -3.11 -15.10 -26.30
CA GLY A 41 -3.28 -16.55 -26.17
C GLY A 41 -4.63 -16.97 -25.58
N VAL A 42 -5.58 -16.04 -25.47
CA VAL A 42 -6.93 -16.29 -24.90
C VAL A 42 -8.00 -15.59 -25.74
N LYS A 43 -9.26 -16.00 -25.57
CA LYS A 43 -10.43 -15.31 -26.09
C LYS A 43 -10.88 -14.25 -25.09
N LEU A 44 -11.12 -13.02 -25.57
CA LEU A 44 -11.67 -11.98 -24.70
C LEU A 44 -13.15 -12.25 -24.41
N PRO A 45 -13.64 -11.90 -23.19
CA PRO A 45 -15.05 -11.99 -22.87
C PRO A 45 -15.90 -11.19 -23.86
N ALA A 46 -17.04 -11.75 -24.27
CA ALA A 46 -17.94 -11.04 -25.17
C ALA A 46 -18.41 -9.70 -24.62
N SER A 47 -18.53 -9.59 -23.30
CA SER A 47 -18.82 -8.33 -22.60
C SER A 47 -17.68 -7.30 -22.71
N TYR A 48 -16.41 -7.75 -22.71
CA TYR A 48 -15.27 -6.86 -22.94
C TYR A 48 -15.26 -6.28 -24.37
N ILE A 49 -15.55 -7.18 -25.35
CA ILE A 49 -15.66 -6.78 -26.75
C ILE A 49 -16.83 -5.81 -26.95
N GLU A 50 -18.00 -6.08 -26.34
CA GLU A 50 -19.15 -5.16 -26.39
C GLU A 50 -18.81 -3.79 -25.80
N LEU A 51 -18.13 -3.72 -24.65
CA LEU A 51 -17.69 -2.45 -24.07
C LEU A 51 -16.81 -1.66 -25.04
N ALA A 52 -15.84 -2.34 -25.67
CA ALA A 52 -14.89 -1.71 -26.59
C ALA A 52 -15.51 -1.27 -27.92
N THR A 53 -16.58 -1.94 -28.38
CA THR A 53 -17.21 -1.66 -29.69
C THR A 53 -18.47 -0.82 -29.61
N ALA A 54 -19.21 -0.87 -28.51
CA ALA A 54 -20.47 -0.16 -28.35
C ALA A 54 -20.37 1.15 -27.55
N SER A 55 -19.33 1.30 -26.72
CA SER A 55 -19.15 2.46 -25.85
C SER A 55 -17.85 3.22 -26.15
N GLN A 56 -16.72 2.68 -25.67
CA GLN A 56 -15.40 3.26 -25.84
C GLN A 56 -14.34 2.16 -25.77
N ASN A 57 -13.39 2.16 -26.69
CA ASN A 57 -12.30 1.19 -26.72
C ASN A 57 -11.20 1.63 -25.77
N GLY A 58 -11.33 1.24 -24.51
CA GLY A 58 -10.44 1.62 -23.41
C GLY A 58 -10.62 3.05 -22.95
N GLY A 59 -9.97 3.43 -21.87
CA GLY A 59 -9.97 4.81 -21.40
C GLY A 59 -9.99 4.97 -19.89
N LEU A 60 -9.81 6.22 -19.45
CA LEU A 60 -9.85 6.56 -18.05
C LEU A 60 -11.26 6.50 -17.48
N LEU A 61 -11.37 5.93 -16.29
CA LEU A 61 -12.64 5.76 -15.62
C LEU A 61 -12.99 6.94 -14.71
N LYS A 62 -14.25 7.39 -14.79
CA LYS A 62 -14.86 8.26 -13.80
C LYS A 62 -15.47 7.46 -12.66
N ARG A 63 -16.13 6.35 -12.99
CA ARG A 63 -16.53 5.31 -12.02
C ARG A 63 -15.34 4.39 -11.82
N ASN A 64 -14.44 4.74 -10.93
CA ASN A 64 -13.13 4.14 -10.77
C ASN A 64 -12.90 3.47 -9.40
N GLY A 65 -13.93 3.35 -8.59
CA GLY A 65 -13.93 2.62 -7.33
C GLY A 65 -14.42 1.19 -7.52
N VAL A 66 -13.58 0.22 -7.21
CA VAL A 66 -13.90 -1.21 -7.22
C VAL A 66 -14.17 -1.64 -5.79
N PRO A 67 -15.39 -2.11 -5.45
CA PRO A 67 -15.67 -2.63 -4.12
C PRO A 67 -14.94 -3.96 -3.93
N ILE A 68 -14.19 -4.10 -2.85
CA ILE A 68 -13.65 -5.38 -2.38
C ILE A 68 -14.54 -5.84 -1.23
N CYS A 69 -15.08 -7.03 -1.38
CA CYS A 69 -16.06 -7.59 -0.45
C CYS A 69 -15.47 -8.74 0.38
N ASP A 70 -16.04 -8.96 1.56
CA ASP A 70 -15.83 -10.18 2.35
C ASP A 70 -16.67 -11.36 1.77
N GLU A 71 -16.55 -12.53 2.38
CA GLU A 71 -17.31 -13.73 1.99
C GLU A 71 -18.83 -13.54 2.09
N ALA A 72 -19.29 -12.65 2.98
CA ALA A 72 -20.71 -12.30 3.14
C ALA A 72 -21.18 -11.21 2.15
N ARG A 73 -20.31 -10.81 1.21
CA ARG A 73 -20.51 -9.73 0.21
C ARG A 73 -20.69 -8.32 0.81
N ASN A 74 -20.21 -8.09 2.05
CA ASN A 74 -20.11 -6.74 2.57
C ASN A 74 -18.87 -6.05 2.00
N VAL A 75 -19.02 -4.80 1.58
CA VAL A 75 -17.88 -4.00 1.10
C VAL A 75 -16.98 -3.65 2.27
N ILE A 76 -15.76 -4.19 2.27
CA ILE A 76 -14.75 -3.93 3.30
C ILE A 76 -13.84 -2.75 2.94
N ARG A 77 -13.63 -2.51 1.65
CA ARG A 77 -12.88 -1.36 1.14
C ARG A 77 -13.17 -1.12 -0.34
N TYR A 78 -12.74 0.03 -0.84
CA TYR A 78 -12.70 0.31 -2.27
C TYR A 78 -11.25 0.38 -2.74
N VAL A 79 -10.97 -0.22 -3.90
CA VAL A 79 -9.69 -0.10 -4.61
C VAL A 79 -9.92 0.72 -5.86
N LYS A 80 -8.98 1.58 -6.20
CA LYS A 80 -9.08 2.42 -7.38
C LYS A 80 -8.58 1.65 -8.61
N ILE A 81 -9.33 1.75 -9.70
CA ILE A 81 -8.87 1.40 -11.04
C ILE A 81 -8.85 2.65 -11.90
N ASN A 82 -7.73 2.97 -12.52
CA ASN A 82 -7.60 4.23 -13.24
C ASN A 82 -8.16 4.17 -14.64
N TYR A 83 -8.01 3.03 -15.34
CA TYR A 83 -8.46 2.85 -16.70
C TYR A 83 -8.85 1.40 -16.99
N ILE A 84 -9.59 1.19 -18.08
CA ILE A 84 -9.73 -0.12 -18.72
C ILE A 84 -8.88 -0.12 -19.99
N SER A 85 -8.08 -1.17 -20.18
CA SER A 85 -7.18 -1.33 -21.32
C SER A 85 -7.97 -1.41 -22.63
N PRO A 86 -7.53 -0.75 -23.71
CA PRO A 86 -8.18 -0.91 -25.01
C PRO A 86 -7.82 -2.23 -25.69
N ILE A 87 -8.69 -2.70 -26.59
CA ILE A 87 -8.39 -3.75 -27.55
C ILE A 87 -7.58 -3.15 -28.69
N GLY A 88 -6.40 -3.69 -28.99
CA GLY A 88 -5.54 -3.21 -30.06
C GLY A 88 -4.09 -3.12 -29.62
N HIS A 89 -3.27 -2.54 -30.49
CA HIS A 89 -1.86 -2.32 -30.21
C HIS A 89 -1.69 -1.00 -29.45
N ILE A 90 -1.29 -1.08 -28.21
CA ILE A 90 -0.70 0.07 -27.50
C ILE A 90 0.81 -0.04 -27.75
N GLU A 91 1.42 1.03 -28.28
CA GLU A 91 2.87 1.09 -28.44
C GLU A 91 3.56 0.72 -27.11
N PRO A 92 4.57 -0.17 -27.12
CA PRO A 92 5.20 -0.65 -25.88
C PRO A 92 5.72 0.44 -24.95
N GLU A 93 6.11 1.57 -25.52
CA GLU A 93 6.59 2.76 -24.80
C GLU A 93 5.53 3.49 -23.99
N TYR A 94 4.23 3.21 -24.21
CA TYR A 94 3.11 3.85 -23.52
C TYR A 94 2.38 2.93 -22.53
N THR A 95 2.73 1.68 -22.46
CA THR A 95 2.28 0.85 -21.35
C THR A 95 3.18 1.18 -20.15
N TYR A 96 2.61 1.82 -19.15
CA TYR A 96 3.29 2.10 -17.86
C TYR A 96 3.90 0.81 -17.28
N LEU A 97 3.31 -0.33 -17.59
CA LEU A 97 3.80 -1.67 -17.32
C LEU A 97 5.19 -1.94 -17.93
N ASN A 98 5.51 -1.36 -19.09
CA ASN A 98 6.82 -1.50 -19.72
C ASN A 98 7.87 -0.54 -19.12
N GLN A 99 7.43 0.57 -18.49
CA GLN A 99 8.34 1.55 -17.88
C GLN A 99 8.66 1.28 -16.40
N ILE A 100 7.71 0.68 -15.65
CA ILE A 100 7.92 0.37 -14.23
C ILE A 100 8.77 -0.89 -14.04
N CYS A 101 8.70 -1.81 -14.99
CA CYS A 101 9.54 -2.98 -14.98
C CYS A 101 10.63 -2.80 -16.02
N ASP A 102 11.87 -2.61 -15.59
CA ASP A 102 13.07 -2.84 -16.43
C ASP A 102 13.12 -4.28 -16.99
N CYS A 103 12.01 -4.99 -16.90
CA CYS A 103 11.74 -6.33 -17.39
C CYS A 103 10.37 -6.40 -18.09
N PRO A 104 10.32 -6.11 -19.41
CA PRO A 104 9.10 -6.30 -20.22
C PRO A 104 8.54 -7.73 -20.16
N SER A 105 9.37 -8.71 -19.82
CA SER A 105 9.00 -10.13 -19.73
C SER A 105 8.13 -10.49 -18.52
N LEU A 106 8.05 -9.63 -17.48
CA LEU A 106 7.38 -10.01 -16.24
C LEU A 106 5.85 -10.06 -16.33
N PHE A 107 5.23 -9.28 -17.24
CA PHE A 107 3.78 -9.27 -17.41
C PHE A 107 3.29 -10.15 -18.56
N TYR A 108 4.12 -10.38 -19.59
CA TYR A 108 3.74 -11.18 -20.75
C TYR A 108 3.81 -12.69 -20.49
N ASN A 109 4.33 -13.12 -19.34
CA ASN A 109 4.59 -14.54 -19.03
C ASN A 109 3.84 -15.06 -17.78
N ILE A 110 2.79 -14.38 -17.32
CA ILE A 110 1.89 -15.05 -16.38
C ILE A 110 0.83 -15.74 -17.25
N PRO A 111 0.96 -17.05 -17.51
CA PRO A 111 -0.02 -17.75 -18.31
C PRO A 111 -1.39 -17.58 -17.63
N ASP A 112 -2.43 -17.45 -18.47
CA ASP A 112 -3.82 -17.37 -18.05
C ASP A 112 -4.25 -16.08 -17.30
N LEU A 113 -3.43 -15.02 -17.24
CA LEU A 113 -3.81 -13.71 -16.72
C LEU A 113 -3.67 -12.61 -17.78
N VAL A 114 -4.72 -11.80 -17.92
CA VAL A 114 -4.72 -10.62 -18.80
C VAL A 114 -4.99 -9.36 -17.99
N VAL A 115 -4.03 -8.43 -17.96
CA VAL A 115 -4.19 -7.15 -17.26
C VAL A 115 -5.19 -6.27 -18.00
N ILE A 116 -6.25 -5.85 -17.30
CA ILE A 116 -7.30 -4.98 -17.83
C ILE A 116 -7.32 -3.58 -17.24
N GLY A 117 -6.58 -3.34 -16.19
CA GLY A 117 -6.50 -2.03 -15.54
C GLY A 117 -5.54 -2.00 -14.37
N GLU A 118 -5.28 -0.80 -13.87
CA GLU A 118 -4.22 -0.53 -12.90
C GLU A 118 -4.63 0.54 -11.91
N ASN A 119 -4.13 0.43 -10.69
CA ASN A 119 -4.20 1.48 -9.69
C ASN A 119 -2.91 2.31 -9.68
N TRP A 120 -2.98 3.57 -10.13
CA TRP A 120 -1.80 4.45 -10.16
C TRP A 120 -1.43 5.06 -8.80
N ASP A 121 -2.32 4.93 -7.82
CA ASP A 121 -2.07 5.46 -6.47
C ASP A 121 -1.27 4.47 -5.62
N ALA A 122 -1.02 3.26 -6.15
CA ALA A 122 -0.27 2.21 -5.47
C ALA A 122 0.62 1.46 -6.47
N ASP A 123 1.86 1.22 -6.08
CA ASP A 123 2.80 0.47 -6.89
C ASP A 123 2.35 -0.98 -7.04
N TYR A 124 2.27 -1.43 -8.30
CA TYR A 124 2.04 -2.85 -8.64
C TYR A 124 0.70 -3.44 -8.18
N GLU A 125 -0.37 -2.68 -8.30
CA GLU A 125 -1.74 -3.13 -8.11
C GLU A 125 -2.49 -3.16 -9.44
N PHE A 126 -3.00 -4.35 -9.82
CA PHE A 126 -3.62 -4.58 -11.12
C PHE A 126 -4.95 -5.32 -11.01
N PHE A 127 -5.80 -5.08 -11.99
CA PHE A 127 -7.00 -5.86 -12.25
C PHE A 127 -6.75 -6.74 -13.47
N VAL A 128 -7.06 -8.04 -13.34
CA VAL A 128 -6.79 -9.05 -14.36
C VAL A 128 -8.02 -9.87 -14.68
N LEU A 129 -8.10 -10.35 -15.92
CA LEU A 129 -8.94 -11.48 -16.27
C LEU A 129 -8.16 -12.75 -15.96
N ASN A 130 -8.73 -13.64 -15.15
CA ASN A 130 -8.12 -14.89 -14.75
C ASN A 130 -8.78 -16.06 -15.50
N TYR A 131 -8.02 -16.69 -16.41
CA TYR A 131 -8.47 -17.82 -17.23
C TYR A 131 -8.10 -19.19 -16.66
N ARG A 132 -7.52 -19.22 -15.47
CA ARG A 132 -6.95 -20.41 -14.86
C ARG A 132 -7.94 -21.57 -14.74
N ASP A 133 -9.16 -21.26 -14.34
CA ASP A 133 -10.19 -22.25 -14.05
C ASP A 133 -11.14 -22.50 -15.24
N CYS A 134 -11.15 -21.61 -16.23
CA CYS A 134 -12.04 -21.72 -17.38
C CYS A 134 -11.33 -22.07 -18.69
N GLY A 135 -9.99 -21.97 -18.74
CA GLY A 135 -9.19 -22.14 -19.96
C GLY A 135 -9.28 -20.95 -20.92
N ALA A 136 -8.47 -20.99 -21.97
CA ALA A 136 -8.26 -19.87 -22.90
C ALA A 136 -9.52 -19.43 -23.67
N ASP A 137 -10.50 -20.27 -23.80
CA ASP A 137 -11.77 -20.00 -24.52
C ASP A 137 -12.97 -19.80 -23.58
N GLY A 138 -12.75 -19.89 -22.24
CA GLY A 138 -13.79 -19.77 -21.22
C GLY A 138 -14.08 -18.33 -20.80
N GLU A 139 -15.10 -18.16 -19.94
CA GLU A 139 -15.39 -16.85 -19.31
C GLU A 139 -14.52 -16.67 -18.07
N PRO A 140 -13.57 -15.72 -18.06
CA PRO A 140 -12.66 -15.53 -16.96
C PRO A 140 -13.31 -14.76 -15.79
N THR A 141 -12.83 -15.00 -14.58
CA THR A 141 -13.12 -14.13 -13.43
C THR A 141 -12.29 -12.84 -13.51
N VAL A 142 -12.77 -11.80 -12.85
CA VAL A 142 -11.97 -10.57 -12.63
C VAL A 142 -11.39 -10.59 -11.24
N GLU A 143 -10.09 -10.43 -11.16
CA GLU A 143 -9.35 -10.47 -9.90
C GLU A 143 -8.47 -9.26 -9.71
N PHE A 144 -8.23 -8.93 -8.45
CA PHE A 144 -7.29 -7.89 -8.02
C PHE A 144 -6.03 -8.56 -7.52
N ILE A 145 -4.88 -8.19 -8.10
CA ILE A 145 -3.58 -8.74 -7.76
C ILE A 145 -2.62 -7.66 -7.30
N THR A 146 -1.74 -8.02 -6.37
CA THR A 146 -0.67 -7.14 -5.89
C THR A 146 0.68 -7.82 -5.99
N ARG A 147 1.73 -7.03 -6.29
CA ARG A 147 3.09 -7.54 -6.21
C ARG A 147 3.58 -7.45 -4.77
N LYS A 148 4.16 -8.54 -4.30
CA LYS A 148 4.82 -8.61 -2.98
C LYS A 148 6.30 -8.88 -3.16
N SER A 149 7.13 -8.30 -2.28
CA SER A 149 8.53 -8.68 -2.15
C SER A 149 8.67 -9.83 -1.16
N LYS A 150 9.57 -10.78 -1.45
CA LYS A 150 10.00 -11.75 -0.45
C LYS A 150 10.77 -11.00 0.64
N ARG A 151 10.34 -11.06 1.87
CA ARG A 151 11.10 -10.57 3.02
C ARG A 151 12.10 -11.63 3.46
N GLY A 152 13.40 -11.30 3.37
CA GLY A 152 14.49 -12.05 4.01
C GLY A 152 14.76 -13.44 3.45
N ASP A 153 15.76 -14.09 4.02
CA ASP A 153 16.23 -15.45 3.69
C ASP A 153 15.31 -16.57 4.24
N ALA A 154 14.08 -16.26 4.58
CA ALA A 154 13.17 -17.27 5.09
C ALA A 154 12.56 -18.05 3.93
N ASP A 155 12.87 -19.33 3.85
CA ASP A 155 12.18 -20.37 3.09
C ASP A 155 10.74 -20.63 3.61
N GLU A 156 10.06 -19.59 4.11
CA GLU A 156 8.67 -19.74 4.50
C GLU A 156 7.81 -19.94 3.25
N PRO A 157 7.04 -21.04 3.20
CA PRO A 157 6.11 -21.26 2.12
C PRO A 157 5.10 -20.11 2.13
N VAL A 158 5.03 -19.38 1.04
CA VAL A 158 4.01 -18.34 0.85
C VAL A 158 2.66 -19.04 0.85
N SER A 159 1.88 -18.83 1.91
CA SER A 159 0.53 -19.39 1.99
C SER A 159 -0.39 -18.56 1.09
N GLY A 160 -1.12 -19.22 0.20
CA GLY A 160 -2.07 -18.57 -0.68
C GLY A 160 -1.82 -18.85 -2.16
N ASP A 161 -2.69 -18.32 -3.01
CA ASP A 161 -2.57 -18.46 -4.46
C ASP A 161 -1.59 -17.40 -5.00
N TRP A 162 -0.34 -17.78 -5.14
CA TRP A 162 0.73 -16.92 -5.62
C TRP A 162 1.35 -17.43 -6.92
N ARG A 163 1.89 -16.51 -7.72
CA ARG A 163 2.71 -16.83 -8.88
C ARG A 163 4.09 -16.24 -8.79
N TYR A 164 5.06 -17.10 -8.96
CA TYR A 164 6.47 -16.75 -8.89
C TYR A 164 6.86 -15.88 -10.09
N ILE A 165 7.49 -14.74 -9.82
CA ILE A 165 8.00 -13.86 -10.86
C ILE A 165 9.52 -14.02 -10.99
N ASN A 166 10.21 -13.96 -9.87
CA ASN A 166 11.64 -14.18 -9.72
C ASN A 166 12.01 -14.42 -8.26
N GLU A 167 13.29 -14.55 -7.95
CA GLU A 167 13.78 -14.82 -6.58
C GLU A 167 13.37 -13.75 -5.54
N LYS A 168 12.97 -12.55 -5.96
CA LYS A 168 12.68 -11.42 -5.08
C LYS A 168 11.21 -11.04 -4.96
N PHE A 169 10.38 -11.36 -5.95
CA PHE A 169 8.99 -10.91 -6.04
C PHE A 169 8.03 -12.02 -6.42
N TYR A 170 6.80 -11.91 -5.98
CA TYR A 170 5.68 -12.77 -6.41
C TYR A 170 4.39 -11.95 -6.52
N TRP A 171 3.43 -12.47 -7.30
CA TRP A 171 2.09 -11.91 -7.39
C TRP A 171 1.17 -12.62 -6.41
N GLU A 172 0.45 -11.85 -5.62
CA GLU A 172 -0.57 -12.34 -4.72
C GLU A 172 -1.95 -12.04 -5.33
N MET A 173 -2.78 -13.09 -5.44
CA MET A 173 -4.20 -12.93 -5.76
C MET A 173 -4.90 -12.41 -4.51
N THR A 174 -5.12 -11.10 -4.48
CA THR A 174 -5.53 -10.41 -3.24
C THR A 174 -7.03 -10.50 -3.02
N ALA A 175 -7.83 -10.50 -4.11
CA ALA A 175 -9.28 -10.64 -4.02
C ALA A 175 -9.89 -11.06 -5.35
N ALA A 176 -10.84 -11.99 -5.31
CA ALA A 176 -11.81 -12.17 -6.38
C ALA A 176 -12.77 -10.98 -6.37
N VAL A 177 -12.93 -10.33 -7.53
CA VAL A 177 -13.69 -9.08 -7.65
C VAL A 177 -15.05 -9.33 -8.29
N ALA A 178 -15.09 -10.09 -9.37
CA ALA A 178 -16.30 -10.44 -10.09
C ALA A 178 -16.16 -11.78 -10.81
N ASN A 179 -17.28 -12.48 -11.02
CA ASN A 179 -17.28 -13.75 -11.75
C ASN A 179 -17.20 -13.55 -13.27
N THR A 180 -17.58 -12.38 -13.76
CA THR A 180 -17.56 -12.03 -15.19
C THR A 180 -17.14 -10.56 -15.37
N PHE A 181 -16.71 -10.20 -16.57
CA PHE A 181 -16.30 -8.83 -16.84
C PHE A 181 -17.47 -7.82 -16.81
N ASP A 182 -18.68 -8.22 -17.22
CA ASP A 182 -19.84 -7.32 -17.16
C ASP A 182 -20.27 -7.06 -15.71
N GLU A 183 -20.23 -8.06 -14.82
CA GLU A 183 -20.43 -7.88 -13.38
C GLU A 183 -19.42 -6.88 -12.82
N PHE A 184 -18.14 -7.02 -13.22
CA PHE A 184 -17.09 -6.09 -12.83
C PHE A 184 -17.41 -4.65 -13.22
N VAL A 185 -17.77 -4.40 -14.48
CA VAL A 185 -18.08 -3.04 -14.95
C VAL A 185 -19.30 -2.45 -14.25
N LYS A 186 -20.36 -3.26 -14.06
CA LYS A 186 -21.61 -2.83 -13.40
C LYS A 186 -21.41 -2.43 -11.94
N GLN A 187 -20.50 -3.06 -11.22
CA GLN A 187 -20.24 -2.72 -9.82
C GLN A 187 -19.32 -1.51 -9.62
N LEU A 188 -18.67 -0.99 -10.67
CA LEU A 188 -17.83 0.19 -10.56
C LEU A 188 -18.63 1.39 -10.04
N VAL A 189 -18.08 2.09 -9.06
CA VAL A 189 -18.66 3.31 -8.48
C VAL A 189 -17.70 4.50 -8.64
N VAL A 190 -18.22 5.70 -8.47
CA VAL A 190 -17.32 6.85 -8.25
C VAL A 190 -16.58 6.61 -6.95
N MET A 191 -15.24 6.64 -6.98
CA MET A 191 -14.44 6.40 -5.80
C MET A 191 -14.97 7.23 -4.62
N PRO A 192 -15.39 6.61 -3.53
CA PRO A 192 -15.83 7.33 -2.34
C PRO A 192 -14.76 8.31 -1.87
N LYS A 193 -15.18 9.48 -1.42
CA LYS A 193 -14.23 10.38 -0.77
C LYS A 193 -13.65 9.68 0.46
N PRO A 194 -12.34 9.76 0.68
CA PRO A 194 -11.75 9.22 1.89
C PRO A 194 -12.49 9.79 3.12
N VAL A 195 -12.89 8.90 4.02
CA VAL A 195 -13.40 9.35 5.33
C VAL A 195 -12.25 10.14 5.99
N PRO A 196 -12.51 11.29 6.58
CA PRO A 196 -11.48 12.01 7.33
C PRO A 196 -10.84 11.07 8.35
N PHE A 197 -9.50 11.09 8.43
CA PHE A 197 -8.79 10.27 9.39
C PHE A 197 -9.12 10.69 10.81
N ASP A 198 -9.56 9.75 11.64
CA ASP A 198 -9.92 10.00 13.03
C ASP A 198 -8.68 9.91 13.93
N PHE A 199 -8.04 11.06 14.15
CA PHE A 199 -6.88 11.16 15.03
C PHE A 199 -7.17 10.81 16.49
N ALA A 200 -8.42 10.91 16.96
CA ALA A 200 -8.77 10.54 18.32
C ALA A 200 -8.78 9.02 18.49
N VAL A 201 -9.41 8.31 17.57
CA VAL A 201 -9.37 6.83 17.54
C VAL A 201 -7.93 6.35 17.36
N ALA A 202 -7.20 6.93 16.42
CA ALA A 202 -5.79 6.56 16.17
C ALA A 202 -4.91 6.78 17.42
N LYS A 203 -5.17 7.84 18.20
CA LYS A 203 -4.43 8.12 19.44
C LYS A 203 -4.56 6.97 20.44
N GLU A 204 -5.79 6.50 20.68
CA GLU A 204 -6.01 5.40 21.61
C GLU A 204 -5.37 4.09 21.13
N GLN A 205 -5.48 3.78 19.84
CA GLN A 205 -4.86 2.59 19.25
C GLN A 205 -3.33 2.66 19.34
N LEU A 206 -2.71 3.78 18.95
CA LEU A 206 -1.27 3.98 19.03
C LEU A 206 -0.76 3.99 20.47
N LYS A 207 -1.52 4.55 21.41
CA LYS A 207 -1.16 4.55 22.84
C LYS A 207 -1.11 3.12 23.38
N GLN A 208 -2.12 2.30 23.07
CA GLN A 208 -2.15 0.88 23.45
C GLN A 208 -1.00 0.10 22.81
N ALA A 209 -0.75 0.31 21.51
CA ALA A 209 0.35 -0.33 20.81
C ALA A 209 1.72 0.06 21.41
N ALA A 210 1.93 1.35 21.74
CA ALA A 210 3.15 1.84 22.36
C ALA A 210 3.39 1.25 23.75
N GLN A 211 2.33 1.13 24.57
CA GLN A 211 2.40 0.49 25.88
C GLN A 211 2.82 -0.98 25.78
N GLU A 212 2.18 -1.71 24.90
CA GLU A 212 2.47 -3.13 24.72
C GLU A 212 3.85 -3.36 24.09
N ALA A 213 4.23 -2.51 23.10
CA ALA A 213 5.56 -2.55 22.52
C ALA A 213 6.65 -2.33 23.56
N PHE A 214 6.49 -1.35 24.46
CA PHE A 214 7.43 -1.12 25.54
C PHE A 214 7.54 -2.32 26.49
N ARG A 215 6.41 -2.93 26.89
CA ARG A 215 6.41 -4.15 27.73
C ARG A 215 7.14 -5.32 27.07
N GLN A 216 6.91 -5.53 25.77
CA GLN A 216 7.60 -6.58 25.03
C GLN A 216 9.10 -6.32 24.92
N ILE A 217 9.51 -5.07 24.68
CA ILE A 217 10.92 -4.68 24.70
C ILE A 217 11.55 -4.95 26.07
N VAL A 218 10.91 -4.50 27.15
CA VAL A 218 11.39 -4.79 28.53
C VAL A 218 11.49 -6.28 28.79
N LYS A 219 10.52 -7.05 28.34
CA LYS A 219 10.55 -8.53 28.49
C LYS A 219 11.69 -9.17 27.70
N THR A 220 12.01 -8.66 26.52
CA THR A 220 13.01 -9.24 25.62
C THR A 220 14.43 -8.81 25.96
N TYR A 221 14.59 -7.53 26.32
CA TYR A 221 15.90 -6.88 26.52
C TYR A 221 16.09 -6.40 27.96
N GLY A 222 15.22 -6.74 28.89
CA GLY A 222 15.24 -6.21 30.25
C GLY A 222 16.44 -6.65 31.12
N GLU A 223 17.24 -7.59 30.65
CA GLU A 223 18.55 -7.90 31.23
C GLU A 223 19.63 -6.89 30.86
N GLU A 224 19.39 -6.11 29.77
CA GLU A 224 20.22 -4.99 29.37
C GLU A 224 19.66 -3.68 29.94
N GLU A 225 20.54 -2.68 30.10
CA GLU A 225 20.12 -1.35 30.53
C GLU A 225 19.45 -0.62 29.36
N ILE A 226 18.09 -0.64 29.31
CA ILE A 226 17.30 0.13 28.33
C ILE A 226 17.37 1.61 28.75
N ILE A 227 17.89 2.47 27.86
CA ILE A 227 18.11 3.88 28.14
C ILE A 227 17.16 4.81 27.39
N SER A 228 16.55 4.33 26.33
CA SER A 228 15.60 5.14 25.53
C SER A 228 14.48 4.29 24.94
N PHE A 229 13.33 4.95 24.72
CA PHE A 229 12.20 4.43 23.98
C PHE A 229 11.60 5.55 23.11
N GLY A 230 11.16 5.23 21.91
CA GLY A 230 10.58 6.22 21.01
C GLY A 230 9.58 5.63 20.05
N LEU A 231 8.83 6.52 19.43
CA LEU A 231 7.98 6.24 18.30
C LEU A 231 8.56 6.91 17.06
N TYR A 232 8.48 6.24 15.91
CA TYR A 232 8.87 6.84 14.65
C TYR A 232 7.78 6.72 13.61
N VAL A 233 7.74 7.68 12.71
CA VAL A 233 6.80 7.77 11.60
C VAL A 233 7.62 7.73 10.32
N ASP A 234 7.17 7.02 9.28
CA ASP A 234 7.84 7.08 7.98
C ASP A 234 7.62 8.43 7.27
N ASP A 235 8.37 8.69 6.24
CA ASP A 235 8.33 9.96 5.49
C ASP A 235 7.03 10.18 4.74
N GLU A 236 6.29 9.11 4.43
CA GLU A 236 4.98 9.17 3.78
C GLU A 236 3.80 9.24 4.76
N GLY A 237 4.03 9.06 6.07
CA GLY A 237 2.97 8.99 7.08
C GLY A 237 2.08 7.75 6.96
N THR A 238 2.65 6.64 6.48
CA THR A 238 1.96 5.37 6.28
C THR A 238 2.20 4.37 7.39
N MET A 239 3.24 4.61 8.20
CA MET A 239 3.67 3.72 9.26
C MET A 239 4.01 4.48 10.54
N VAL A 240 3.68 3.87 11.67
CA VAL A 240 4.20 4.23 13.00
C VAL A 240 4.73 2.96 13.65
N ALA A 241 5.87 3.05 14.31
CA ALA A 241 6.39 1.94 15.09
C ALA A 241 7.14 2.41 16.33
N GLY A 242 7.43 1.48 17.26
CA GLY A 242 8.21 1.73 18.45
C GLY A 242 9.62 1.16 18.35
N ALA A 243 10.59 1.86 18.93
CA ALA A 243 11.95 1.37 19.05
C ALA A 243 12.55 1.75 20.42
N ALA A 244 13.57 1.04 20.85
CA ALA A 244 14.32 1.34 22.05
C ALA A 244 15.83 1.21 21.81
N ASN A 245 16.63 1.74 22.73
CA ASN A 245 18.06 1.59 22.70
C ASN A 245 18.58 1.11 24.06
N THR A 246 19.64 0.32 24.04
CA THR A 246 20.34 -0.09 25.26
C THR A 246 21.62 0.71 25.45
N LYS A 247 22.07 0.76 26.69
CA LYS A 247 23.32 1.43 27.04
C LYS A 247 24.51 0.78 26.34
N SER A 248 24.56 -0.54 26.31
CA SER A 248 25.64 -1.30 25.67
C SER A 248 25.76 -0.95 24.17
N HIS A 249 24.64 -0.90 23.45
CA HIS A 249 24.64 -0.55 22.04
C HIS A 249 25.06 0.90 21.80
N LEU A 250 24.54 1.86 22.58
CA LEU A 250 24.96 3.24 22.49
C LEU A 250 26.46 3.39 22.76
N ASP A 251 27.00 2.73 23.79
CA ASP A 251 28.42 2.78 24.11
C ASP A 251 29.30 2.22 22.99
N GLU A 252 28.86 1.16 22.32
CA GLU A 252 29.53 0.60 21.13
C GLU A 252 29.56 1.59 19.95
N LEU A 253 28.44 2.26 19.64
CA LEU A 253 28.39 3.25 18.56
C LEU A 253 29.28 4.46 18.88
N VAL A 254 29.22 4.96 20.11
CA VAL A 254 30.04 6.09 20.57
C VAL A 254 31.52 5.73 20.60
N ALA A 255 31.88 4.49 20.90
CA ALA A 255 33.28 4.04 20.83
C ALA A 255 33.83 4.05 19.39
N LYS A 256 32.98 3.78 18.38
CA LYS A 256 33.34 3.85 16.95
C LYS A 256 33.47 5.29 16.47
N ASP A 257 32.58 6.18 16.89
CA ASP A 257 32.61 7.62 16.54
C ASP A 257 32.11 8.48 17.71
N PRO A 258 33.02 8.91 18.60
CA PRO A 258 32.68 9.75 19.76
C PRO A 258 32.05 11.10 19.39
N SER A 259 32.34 11.62 18.19
CA SER A 259 31.82 12.91 17.72
C SER A 259 30.30 12.88 17.45
N GLN A 260 29.73 11.70 17.20
CA GLN A 260 28.34 11.47 16.87
C GLN A 260 27.47 11.05 18.07
N LYS A 261 27.98 11.22 19.29
CA LYS A 261 27.25 10.79 20.51
C LYS A 261 25.83 11.33 20.56
N GLU A 262 25.61 12.62 20.29
CA GLU A 262 24.27 13.22 20.29
C GLU A 262 23.37 12.58 19.21
N TYR A 263 23.91 12.34 18.01
CA TYR A 263 23.20 11.69 16.93
C TYR A 263 22.75 10.29 17.34
N PHE A 264 23.66 9.43 17.80
CA PHE A 264 23.33 8.06 18.22
C PHE A 264 22.37 8.00 19.41
N THR A 265 22.38 9.02 20.28
CA THR A 265 21.46 9.10 21.40
C THR A 265 20.01 9.34 20.96
N TYR A 266 19.79 10.11 19.89
CA TYR A 266 18.45 10.58 19.52
C TYR A 266 17.95 10.06 18.18
N CYS A 267 18.80 9.53 17.32
CA CYS A 267 18.38 8.97 16.03
C CYS A 267 17.81 7.56 16.24
N ILE A 268 16.51 7.43 16.13
CA ILE A 268 15.80 6.14 16.34
C ILE A 268 16.27 5.09 15.33
N ASN A 269 16.67 5.48 14.13
CA ASN A 269 17.17 4.55 13.10
C ASN A 269 18.49 3.85 13.49
N GLU A 270 19.21 4.38 14.48
CA GLU A 270 20.47 3.80 14.98
C GLU A 270 20.26 2.94 16.24
N TRP A 271 19.03 2.82 16.74
CA TRP A 271 18.76 2.07 17.95
C TRP A 271 18.68 0.56 17.69
N CYS A 272 19.14 -0.25 18.63
CA CYS A 272 19.29 -1.70 18.46
C CYS A 272 18.00 -2.49 18.61
N CYS A 273 17.08 -1.96 19.37
CA CYS A 273 15.84 -2.66 19.70
C CYS A 273 14.73 -2.16 18.78
N ASP A 274 14.96 -2.28 17.47
CA ASP A 274 13.84 -2.32 16.53
C ASP A 274 12.95 -3.45 17.03
N ALA A 275 11.68 -3.14 17.22
CA ALA A 275 10.76 -4.13 17.74
C ALA A 275 10.27 -5.11 16.66
N PRO A 276 11.10 -6.03 16.09
CA PRO A 276 10.56 -7.13 15.31
C PRO A 276 9.55 -7.91 16.14
N CYS A 277 9.73 -7.92 17.47
CA CYS A 277 8.80 -8.52 18.41
C CYS A 277 7.49 -7.73 18.58
N ALA A 278 7.46 -6.43 18.24
CA ALA A 278 6.31 -5.56 18.50
C ALA A 278 5.77 -4.80 17.27
N LEU A 279 6.40 -4.94 16.09
CA LEU A 279 5.91 -4.29 14.86
C LEU A 279 4.48 -4.67 14.54
N HIS A 280 4.10 -5.95 14.74
CA HIS A 280 2.74 -6.44 14.49
C HIS A 280 1.67 -5.73 15.32
N LEU A 281 2.04 -5.09 16.44
CA LEU A 281 1.11 -4.34 17.29
C LEU A 281 0.61 -3.06 16.61
N PHE A 282 1.43 -2.50 15.72
CA PHE A 282 1.09 -1.31 14.96
C PHE A 282 0.42 -1.61 13.61
N ASP A 283 0.45 -2.87 13.14
CA ASP A 283 -0.09 -3.25 11.83
C ASP A 283 -1.54 -2.81 11.58
N PRO A 284 -2.48 -2.92 12.54
CA PRO A 284 -3.85 -2.50 12.30
C PRO A 284 -3.95 -1.02 11.94
N ILE A 285 -3.30 -0.15 12.74
CA ILE A 285 -3.33 1.28 12.51
C ILE A 285 -2.48 1.68 11.29
N CYS A 286 -1.35 1.00 11.03
CA CYS A 286 -0.52 1.26 9.86
C CYS A 286 -1.27 0.99 8.56
N ARG A 287 -2.14 -0.02 8.52
CA ARG A 287 -3.03 -0.24 7.36
C ARG A 287 -3.96 0.94 7.12
N GLU A 288 -4.58 1.48 8.16
CA GLU A 288 -5.46 2.65 8.05
C GLU A 288 -4.68 3.90 7.64
N LEU A 289 -3.50 4.14 8.23
CA LEU A 289 -2.60 5.23 7.88
C LEU A 289 -2.20 5.16 6.41
N SER A 290 -1.79 3.98 5.94
CA SER A 290 -1.38 3.75 4.55
C SER A 290 -2.51 4.06 3.56
N VAL A 291 -3.73 3.55 3.83
CA VAL A 291 -4.90 3.84 2.99
C VAL A 291 -5.19 5.33 2.95
N HIS A 292 -5.16 6.00 4.12
CA HIS A 292 -5.47 7.42 4.20
C HIS A 292 -4.39 8.29 3.55
N SER A 293 -3.11 8.07 3.86
CA SER A 293 -2.00 8.86 3.31
C SER A 293 -1.96 8.79 1.79
N ARG A 294 -2.07 7.59 1.21
CA ARG A 294 -2.13 7.39 -0.24
C ARG A 294 -3.31 8.12 -0.89
N ALA A 295 -4.45 8.21 -0.21
CA ALA A 295 -5.64 8.91 -0.70
C ALA A 295 -5.50 10.44 -0.70
N LEU A 296 -4.50 11.01 -0.02
CA LEU A 296 -4.26 12.46 0.03
C LEU A 296 -3.79 13.04 -1.32
N GLY A 297 -3.10 12.26 -2.12
CA GLY A 297 -2.79 12.51 -3.53
C GLY A 297 -1.82 13.65 -3.82
N THR A 298 -1.30 14.38 -2.82
CA THR A 298 -0.28 15.41 -3.01
C THR A 298 0.72 15.42 -1.85
N GLU A 299 1.99 15.63 -2.16
CA GLU A 299 3.09 15.67 -1.21
C GLU A 299 2.83 16.64 -0.03
N ASN A 300 2.35 17.85 -0.31
CA ASN A 300 2.03 18.83 0.73
C ASN A 300 0.95 18.35 1.72
N LYS A 301 -0.03 17.56 1.27
CA LYS A 301 -1.05 16.99 2.16
C LYS A 301 -0.47 15.85 2.98
N ILE A 302 0.37 15.01 2.37
CA ILE A 302 1.10 13.92 3.02
C ILE A 302 1.99 14.50 4.13
N ILE A 303 2.79 15.51 3.84
CA ILE A 303 3.64 16.19 4.83
C ILE A 303 2.81 16.72 6.01
N ARG A 304 1.67 17.38 5.74
CA ARG A 304 0.80 17.89 6.82
C ARG A 304 0.18 16.78 7.65
N PHE A 305 -0.18 15.68 7.03
CA PHE A 305 -0.72 14.50 7.70
C PHE A 305 0.35 13.85 8.59
N ARG A 306 1.52 13.59 8.05
CA ARG A 306 2.68 13.08 8.77
C ARG A 306 3.05 13.98 9.96
N ASP A 307 3.05 15.29 9.77
CA ASP A 307 3.35 16.23 10.85
C ASP A 307 2.34 16.16 12.01
N LYS A 308 1.07 15.90 11.70
CA LYS A 308 0.05 15.63 12.72
C LYS A 308 0.28 14.30 13.43
N LEU A 309 0.70 13.26 12.71
CA LEU A 309 1.05 11.96 13.32
C LEU A 309 2.25 12.08 14.26
N ILE A 310 3.29 12.81 13.86
CA ILE A 310 4.43 13.08 14.73
C ILE A 310 3.98 13.79 16.02
N GLN A 311 3.13 14.81 15.89
CA GLN A 311 2.59 15.52 17.05
C GLN A 311 1.77 14.58 17.94
N LEU A 312 0.97 13.69 17.34
CA LEU A 312 0.19 12.67 18.05
C LEU A 312 1.09 11.71 18.83
N CYS A 313 2.18 11.24 18.22
CA CYS A 313 3.18 10.40 18.90
C CYS A 313 3.84 11.11 20.08
N VAL A 314 4.15 12.40 19.95
CA VAL A 314 4.68 13.22 21.05
C VAL A 314 3.68 13.31 22.20
N GLU A 315 2.41 13.60 21.91
CA GLU A 315 1.35 13.65 22.90
C GLU A 315 1.19 12.32 23.64
N ILE A 316 1.19 11.20 22.91
CA ILE A 316 1.10 9.85 23.50
C ILE A 316 2.23 9.58 24.48
N LEU A 317 3.49 9.83 24.07
CA LEU A 317 4.63 9.61 24.95
C LEU A 317 4.61 10.52 26.17
N ALA A 318 4.21 11.80 26.00
CA ALA A 318 4.08 12.73 27.10
C ALA A 318 2.99 12.31 28.10
N GLU A 319 1.85 11.84 27.63
CA GLU A 319 0.77 11.29 28.46
C GLU A 319 1.22 10.05 29.23
N LEU A 320 1.84 9.08 28.55
CA LEU A 320 2.35 7.88 29.19
C LEU A 320 3.40 8.18 30.25
N LYS A 321 4.24 9.20 30.02
CA LYS A 321 5.20 9.69 31.01
C LYS A 321 4.49 10.31 32.21
N ALA A 322 3.51 11.19 31.98
CA ALA A 322 2.74 11.87 33.04
C ALA A 322 1.93 10.86 33.87
N GLU A 323 1.42 9.79 33.28
CA GLU A 323 0.73 8.68 33.94
C GLU A 323 1.68 7.79 34.76
N GLY A 324 2.99 8.02 34.67
CA GLY A 324 4.03 7.22 35.32
C GLY A 324 4.17 5.82 34.73
N PHE A 325 3.69 5.60 33.50
CA PHE A 325 3.71 4.30 32.84
C PHE A 325 5.11 3.70 32.79
N PHE A 326 6.09 4.43 32.25
CA PHE A 326 7.46 3.94 32.09
C PHE A 326 8.11 3.58 33.43
N ALA A 327 7.90 4.39 34.48
CA ALA A 327 8.43 4.12 35.80
C ALA A 327 7.78 2.90 36.50
N LYS A 328 6.56 2.51 36.11
CA LYS A 328 5.91 1.31 36.61
C LYS A 328 6.39 0.04 35.90
N GLU A 329 6.65 0.15 34.60
CA GLU A 329 7.05 -1.02 33.78
C GLU A 329 8.56 -1.27 33.82
N TYR A 330 9.38 -0.22 34.09
CA TYR A 330 10.83 -0.32 34.11
C TYR A 330 11.45 0.57 35.20
N HIS A 331 12.46 0.05 35.90
CA HIS A 331 13.01 0.66 37.12
C HIS A 331 14.02 1.79 36.90
N LEU A 332 14.52 1.95 35.66
CA LEU A 332 15.48 3.01 35.32
C LEU A 332 14.80 4.11 34.52
N PRO A 333 15.34 5.35 34.58
CA PRO A 333 14.83 6.46 33.78
C PRO A 333 15.03 6.20 32.28
N ILE A 334 14.00 6.49 31.49
CA ILE A 334 13.97 6.30 30.03
C ILE A 334 13.95 7.66 29.34
N LEU A 335 14.86 7.85 28.40
CA LEU A 335 14.80 8.97 27.44
C LEU A 335 13.71 8.69 26.42
N LEU A 336 12.80 9.66 26.23
CA LEU A 336 11.72 9.54 25.22
C LEU A 336 12.05 10.38 23.99
N ASN A 337 11.75 9.86 22.81
CA ASN A 337 11.93 10.56 21.54
C ASN A 337 10.85 10.21 20.51
N VAL A 338 10.63 11.11 19.55
CA VAL A 338 9.86 10.84 18.32
C VAL A 338 10.68 11.30 17.13
N ASP A 339 10.77 10.47 16.10
CA ASP A 339 11.60 10.71 14.92
C ASP A 339 10.89 10.31 13.61
N ILE A 340 11.54 10.53 12.48
CA ILE A 340 11.11 10.08 11.16
C ILE A 340 12.07 8.98 10.68
N SER A 341 11.55 7.82 10.28
CA SER A 341 12.35 6.82 9.60
C SER A 341 12.65 7.29 8.16
N ASN A 342 13.87 7.04 7.69
CA ASN A 342 14.34 7.43 6.35
C ASN A 342 14.25 8.93 6.01
N GLY A 343 13.96 9.79 6.99
CA GLY A 343 13.84 11.23 6.83
C GLY A 343 14.65 11.98 7.87
N VAL A 344 14.77 13.30 7.71
CA VAL A 344 15.44 14.16 8.68
C VAL A 344 14.44 15.18 9.19
N LEU A 345 14.11 15.09 10.49
CA LEU A 345 13.45 16.20 11.17
C LEU A 345 14.37 17.43 11.13
N SER A 346 13.79 18.59 10.82
CA SER A 346 14.59 19.82 10.98
C SER A 346 15.08 19.93 12.43
N MET A 347 16.31 20.42 12.61
CA MET A 347 16.92 20.58 13.96
C MET A 347 16.02 21.35 14.93
N SER A 348 15.29 22.35 14.42
CA SER A 348 14.33 23.13 15.23
C SER A 348 13.16 22.26 15.72
N LYS A 349 12.62 21.39 14.86
CA LYS A 349 11.51 20.49 15.19
C LYS A 349 11.95 19.40 16.17
N ALA A 350 13.11 18.79 15.92
CA ALA A 350 13.69 17.79 16.80
C ALA A 350 13.94 18.36 18.22
N LYS A 351 14.51 19.58 18.34
CA LYS A 351 14.71 20.25 19.64
C LYS A 351 13.38 20.51 20.38
N LYS A 352 12.32 20.92 19.67
CA LYS A 352 11.00 21.13 20.29
C LYS A 352 10.41 19.82 20.82
N ILE A 353 10.50 18.75 20.06
CA ILE A 353 10.04 17.41 20.46
C ILE A 353 10.77 16.97 21.73
N ARG A 354 12.09 17.03 21.73
CA ARG A 354 12.92 16.67 22.90
C ARG A 354 12.53 17.48 24.12
N ALA A 355 12.36 18.80 23.98
CA ALA A 355 11.96 19.66 25.10
C ALA A 355 10.57 19.35 25.66
N SER A 356 9.65 18.85 24.84
CA SER A 356 8.29 18.47 25.29
C SER A 356 8.24 17.10 25.95
N LEU A 357 9.26 16.26 25.78
CA LEU A 357 9.34 14.90 26.31
C LEU A 357 10.31 14.77 27.51
N GLN A 358 11.17 15.76 27.75
CA GLN A 358 12.05 15.84 28.93
C GLN A 358 11.27 16.29 30.17
#